data_1c97d9f0936f5969ae3c7cecd19ce908
#
_entry.id   1c97d9f0936f5969ae3c7cecd19ce908
#
_cell.length_a   1.000
_cell.length_b   1.000
_cell.length_c   1.000
_cell.angle_alpha   90.00
_cell.angle_beta   90.00
_cell.angle_gamma   90.00
#
_symmetry.space_group_name_H-M   'P 1'
#
loop_
_entity.id
_entity.type
_entity.pdbx_description
1 polymer ?
#
loop_
_entity_poly.entity_id
_entity_poly.type
_entity_poly.pdbx_seq_one_letter_code
_entity_poly.pdbx_strand_id
1 'polypeptide(L)'
;AGEPALREVSLDIQRGEFVFLVGASGSGKSSLLRMMLREEKPDSGNVLVLGENLFRIPARRVPQFRRQLGVVFQDFRLLTNKTVYQNIAFALQVIGKPKAFIETAVPDVLRLVGLDHKSNSLPSALSGGEQQRVAIARAVVNRPEVLLADEPTGNLDPASSTEIMNL
;
A
#
# COMPACT_ATOMS: atom_id res chain seq x y z
N ALA A 1 -30.03 -7.11 10.38
CA ALA A 1 -28.64 -6.73 10.62
C ALA A 1 -27.80 -7.91 10.21
N GLY A 2 -26.79 -7.70 9.32
CA GLY A 2 -25.84 -8.72 8.93
C GLY A 2 -24.86 -9.04 10.07
N GLU A 3 -24.14 -10.15 9.95
CA GLU A 3 -23.07 -10.47 10.90
C GLU A 3 -21.96 -9.38 10.82
N PRO A 4 -21.40 -8.94 11.97
CA PRO A 4 -20.34 -7.96 11.98
C PRO A 4 -19.07 -8.55 11.35
N ALA A 5 -18.42 -7.81 10.46
CA ALA A 5 -17.16 -8.21 9.83
C ALA A 5 -16.01 -8.29 10.85
N LEU A 6 -16.05 -7.46 11.90
CA LEU A 6 -15.12 -7.44 13.02
C LEU A 6 -15.90 -7.25 14.31
N ARG A 7 -15.57 -8.01 15.34
CA ARG A 7 -16.24 -7.95 16.65
C ARG A 7 -15.21 -7.89 17.76
N GLU A 8 -15.29 -6.83 18.58
CA GLU A 8 -14.49 -6.64 19.80
C GLU A 8 -12.96 -6.80 19.55
N VAL A 9 -12.48 -6.27 18.40
CA VAL A 9 -11.06 -6.32 18.06
C VAL A 9 -10.32 -5.18 18.77
N SER A 10 -9.30 -5.53 19.55
CA SER A 10 -8.34 -4.60 20.12
C SER A 10 -6.93 -4.99 19.66
N LEU A 11 -6.22 -4.05 19.04
CA LEU A 11 -4.90 -4.25 18.49
C LEU A 11 -4.06 -3.00 18.76
N ASP A 12 -2.84 -3.20 19.23
CA ASP A 12 -1.85 -2.15 19.40
C ASP A 12 -0.57 -2.57 18.67
N ILE A 13 -0.11 -1.72 17.76
CA ILE A 13 1.09 -1.96 16.93
C ILE A 13 2.04 -0.81 17.17
N GLN A 14 3.23 -1.13 17.65
CA GLN A 14 4.26 -0.15 17.96
C GLN A 14 5.06 0.25 16.70
N ARG A 15 5.72 1.40 16.78
CA ARG A 15 6.57 1.88 15.69
C ARG A 15 7.73 0.90 15.44
N GLY A 16 7.93 0.55 14.17
CA GLY A 16 8.98 -0.39 13.75
C GLY A 16 8.61 -1.86 13.83
N GLU A 17 7.39 -2.19 14.27
CA GLU A 17 6.91 -3.56 14.24
C GLU A 17 6.50 -3.98 12.84
N PHE A 18 6.77 -5.24 12.51
CA PHE A 18 6.27 -5.94 11.34
C PHE A 18 5.22 -6.96 11.78
N VAL A 19 3.97 -6.78 11.36
CA VAL A 19 2.83 -7.56 11.85
C VAL A 19 2.16 -8.32 10.71
N PHE A 20 1.99 -9.63 10.87
CA PHE A 20 1.15 -10.45 10.01
C PHE A 20 -0.25 -10.57 10.58
N LEU A 21 -1.26 -10.15 9.81
CA LEU A 21 -2.66 -10.38 10.11
C LEU A 21 -3.11 -11.67 9.41
N VAL A 22 -3.27 -12.75 10.17
CA VAL A 22 -3.65 -14.05 9.64
C VAL A 22 -5.09 -14.40 9.97
N GLY A 23 -5.76 -15.14 9.10
CA GLY A 23 -7.14 -15.59 9.29
C GLY A 23 -7.73 -16.11 7.99
N ALA A 24 -8.83 -16.85 8.09
CA ALA A 24 -9.57 -17.38 6.95
C ALA A 24 -10.05 -16.27 6.00
N SER A 25 -10.38 -16.64 4.75
CA SER A 25 -11.05 -15.71 3.84
C SER A 25 -12.36 -15.22 4.45
N GLY A 26 -12.67 -13.93 4.35
CA GLY A 26 -13.85 -13.34 4.96
C GLY A 26 -13.75 -13.02 6.45
N SER A 27 -12.62 -13.27 7.12
CA SER A 27 -12.45 -12.98 8.55
C SER A 27 -12.30 -11.50 8.92
N GLY A 28 -12.47 -10.58 7.97
CA GLY A 28 -12.44 -9.14 8.22
C GLY A 28 -11.07 -8.47 8.07
N LYS A 29 -10.02 -9.17 7.59
CA LYS A 29 -8.66 -8.60 7.41
C LYS A 29 -8.69 -7.33 6.55
N SER A 30 -9.27 -7.41 5.36
CA SER A 30 -9.39 -6.26 4.46
C SER A 30 -10.30 -5.15 5.02
N SER A 31 -11.32 -5.49 5.80
CA SER A 31 -12.16 -4.49 6.50
C SER A 31 -11.35 -3.70 7.53
N LEU A 32 -10.44 -4.38 8.27
CA LEU A 32 -9.52 -3.69 9.18
C LEU A 32 -8.63 -2.70 8.42
N LEU A 33 -8.01 -3.15 7.31
CA LEU A 33 -7.16 -2.28 6.49
C LEU A 33 -7.94 -1.08 5.92
N ARG A 34 -9.16 -1.28 5.44
CA ARG A 34 -10.04 -0.20 4.94
C ARG A 34 -10.41 0.81 6.03
N MET A 35 -10.60 0.36 7.28
CA MET A 35 -10.80 1.28 8.41
C MET A 35 -9.53 2.09 8.68
N MET A 36 -8.33 1.49 8.63
CA MET A 36 -7.05 2.21 8.76
C MET A 36 -6.84 3.23 7.62
N LEU A 37 -7.37 2.97 6.42
CA LEU A 37 -7.39 3.90 5.29
C LEU A 37 -8.53 4.93 5.39
N ARG A 38 -9.38 4.82 6.41
CA ARG A 38 -10.61 5.61 6.54
C ARG A 38 -11.53 5.50 5.31
N GLU A 39 -11.60 4.35 4.72
CA GLU A 39 -12.57 3.99 3.67
C GLU A 39 -13.87 3.46 4.28
N GLU A 40 -13.76 2.72 5.37
CA GLU A 40 -14.88 2.22 6.17
C GLU A 40 -14.83 2.81 7.58
N LYS A 41 -15.99 2.94 8.22
CA LYS A 41 -16.14 3.47 9.58
C LYS A 41 -16.61 2.33 10.51
N PRO A 42 -16.00 2.16 11.69
CA PRO A 42 -16.53 1.22 12.68
C PRO A 42 -17.88 1.71 13.24
N ASP A 43 -18.75 0.77 13.56
CA ASP A 43 -20.03 1.06 14.24
C ASP A 43 -19.79 1.56 15.68
N SER A 44 -18.73 1.05 16.33
CA SER A 44 -18.30 1.45 17.68
C SER A 44 -16.80 1.35 17.83
N GLY A 45 -16.25 1.96 18.88
CA GLY A 45 -14.82 1.96 19.16
C GLY A 45 -14.07 3.09 18.46
N ASN A 46 -12.73 3.00 18.48
CA ASN A 46 -11.84 4.00 17.92
C ASN A 46 -10.75 3.34 17.10
N VAL A 47 -10.34 3.98 16.00
CA VAL A 47 -9.18 3.58 15.22
C VAL A 47 -8.18 4.73 15.27
N LEU A 48 -7.03 4.47 15.91
CA LEU A 48 -5.93 5.41 15.98
C LEU A 48 -4.82 4.93 15.04
N VAL A 49 -4.32 5.82 14.20
CA VAL A 49 -3.16 5.57 13.34
C VAL A 49 -2.24 6.78 13.44
N LEU A 50 -0.95 6.55 13.70
CA LEU A 50 0.03 7.62 13.92
C LEU A 50 -0.39 8.62 15.01
N GLY A 51 -1.08 8.13 16.05
CA GLY A 51 -1.58 8.95 17.16
C GLY A 51 -2.84 9.76 16.87
N GLU A 52 -3.35 9.76 15.63
CA GLU A 52 -4.59 10.46 15.26
C GLU A 52 -5.79 9.52 15.25
N ASN A 53 -6.89 9.90 15.90
CA ASN A 53 -8.17 9.20 15.76
C ASN A 53 -8.77 9.50 14.39
N LEU A 54 -8.81 8.50 13.53
CA LEU A 54 -9.17 8.65 12.11
C LEU A 54 -10.57 9.23 11.90
N PHE A 55 -11.50 8.93 12.79
CA PHE A 55 -12.90 9.35 12.63
C PHE A 55 -13.18 10.73 13.22
N ARG A 56 -12.21 11.32 13.91
CA ARG A 56 -12.20 12.72 14.33
C ARG A 56 -11.48 13.65 13.35
N ILE A 57 -10.72 13.10 12.39
CA ILE A 57 -10.05 13.90 11.35
C ILE A 57 -11.11 14.50 10.41
N PRO A 58 -11.13 15.81 10.18
CA PRO A 58 -12.01 16.44 9.20
C PRO A 58 -11.77 15.87 7.80
N ALA A 59 -12.83 15.72 6.99
CA ALA A 59 -12.74 15.14 5.63
C ALA A 59 -11.66 15.79 4.76
N ARG A 60 -11.46 17.11 4.88
CA ARG A 60 -10.43 17.88 4.16
C ARG A 60 -8.99 17.49 4.50
N ARG A 61 -8.74 16.89 5.70
CA ARG A 61 -7.41 16.44 6.14
C ARG A 61 -7.11 14.99 5.77
N VAL A 62 -8.12 14.21 5.38
CA VAL A 62 -7.95 12.79 5.01
C VAL A 62 -6.92 12.57 3.91
N PRO A 63 -6.89 13.37 2.81
CA PRO A 63 -5.85 13.22 1.79
C PRO A 63 -4.43 13.43 2.35
N GLN A 64 -4.26 14.39 3.28
CA GLN A 64 -2.97 14.64 3.91
C GLN A 64 -2.55 13.48 4.82
N PHE A 65 -3.48 12.91 5.58
CA PHE A 65 -3.26 11.73 6.40
C PHE A 65 -2.84 10.54 5.52
N ARG A 66 -3.58 10.24 4.44
CA ARG A 66 -3.27 9.12 3.53
C ARG A 66 -1.90 9.22 2.86
N ARG A 67 -1.30 10.41 2.74
CA ARG A 67 0.06 10.59 2.22
C ARG A 67 1.15 10.00 3.12
N GLN A 68 0.84 9.73 4.38
CA GLN A 68 1.73 9.10 5.35
C GLN A 68 1.65 7.57 5.29
N LEU A 69 0.70 7.03 4.51
CA LEU A 69 0.49 5.60 4.35
C LEU A 69 0.97 5.14 2.98
N GLY A 70 1.70 4.03 2.94
CA GLY A 70 1.92 3.23 1.75
C GLY A 70 0.91 2.09 1.70
N VAL A 71 0.36 1.80 0.53
CA VAL A 71 -0.62 0.72 0.39
C VAL A 71 -0.26 -0.16 -0.78
N VAL A 72 -0.16 -1.45 -0.51
CA VAL A 72 0.04 -2.51 -1.50
C VAL A 72 -1.26 -3.32 -1.58
N PHE A 73 -1.84 -3.41 -2.76
CA PHE A 73 -3.08 -4.14 -3.01
C PHE A 73 -2.80 -5.48 -3.69
N GLN A 74 -3.67 -6.44 -3.48
CA GLN A 74 -3.62 -7.75 -4.12
C GLN A 74 -3.73 -7.67 -5.66
N ASP A 75 -4.51 -6.72 -6.18
CA ASP A 75 -4.77 -6.50 -7.60
C ASP A 75 -3.82 -5.47 -8.25
N PHE A 76 -2.68 -5.19 -7.63
CA PHE A 76 -1.61 -4.26 -8.04
C PHE A 76 -2.07 -2.81 -8.26
N ARG A 77 -3.25 -2.56 -8.80
CA ARG A 77 -3.83 -1.25 -9.15
C ARG A 77 -2.88 -0.35 -9.93
N LEU A 78 -2.18 -0.92 -10.91
CA LEU A 78 -1.30 -0.16 -11.79
C LEU A 78 -2.10 0.59 -12.85
N LEU A 79 -1.60 1.77 -13.22
CA LEU A 79 -2.09 2.56 -14.33
C LEU A 79 -1.63 1.89 -15.63
N THR A 80 -2.54 1.22 -16.33
CA THR A 80 -2.24 0.34 -17.47
C THR A 80 -1.67 1.08 -18.69
N ASN A 81 -1.98 2.37 -18.82
CA ASN A 81 -1.50 3.26 -19.89
C ASN A 81 -0.25 4.07 -19.52
N LYS A 82 0.39 3.74 -18.40
CA LYS A 82 1.59 4.39 -17.89
C LYS A 82 2.72 3.37 -17.77
N THR A 83 3.95 3.82 -18.06
CA THR A 83 5.14 2.98 -17.86
C THR A 83 5.37 2.68 -16.37
N VAL A 84 6.27 1.75 -16.09
CA VAL A 84 6.74 1.44 -14.71
C VAL A 84 7.20 2.72 -14.02
N TYR A 85 8.10 3.48 -14.65
CA TYR A 85 8.55 4.77 -14.14
C TYR A 85 7.38 5.70 -13.82
N GLN A 86 6.46 5.87 -14.76
CA GLN A 86 5.32 6.77 -14.62
C GLN A 86 4.35 6.34 -13.53
N ASN A 87 4.17 5.04 -13.31
CA ASN A 87 3.35 4.49 -12.21
C ASN A 87 3.90 4.91 -10.85
N ILE A 88 5.22 4.86 -10.66
CA ILE A 88 5.87 5.22 -9.41
C ILE A 88 5.93 6.76 -9.27
N ALA A 89 6.33 7.45 -10.34
CA ALA A 89 6.42 8.91 -10.37
C ALA A 89 5.07 9.58 -10.05
N PHE A 90 3.96 8.98 -10.49
CA PHE A 90 2.61 9.49 -10.25
C PHE A 90 2.31 9.66 -8.75
N ALA A 91 2.74 8.73 -7.89
CA ALA A 91 2.55 8.84 -6.46
C ALA A 91 3.21 10.10 -5.87
N LEU A 92 4.40 10.46 -6.37
CA LEU A 92 5.12 11.66 -5.95
C LEU A 92 4.53 12.94 -6.55
N GLN A 93 4.06 12.88 -7.80
CA GLN A 93 3.41 14.00 -8.49
C GLN A 93 2.13 14.44 -7.78
N VAL A 94 1.28 13.47 -7.40
CA VAL A 94 0.00 13.74 -6.69
C VAL A 94 0.22 14.46 -5.35
N ILE A 95 1.32 14.20 -4.68
CA ILE A 95 1.65 14.86 -3.41
C ILE A 95 2.46 16.15 -3.59
N GLY A 96 2.72 16.56 -4.85
CA GLY A 96 3.37 17.81 -5.18
C GLY A 96 4.89 17.82 -5.02
N LYS A 97 5.57 16.67 -5.10
CA LYS A 97 7.04 16.64 -5.09
C LYS A 97 7.64 17.30 -6.32
N PRO A 98 8.73 18.06 -6.18
CA PRO A 98 9.38 18.69 -7.31
C PRO A 98 9.97 17.68 -8.29
N LYS A 99 10.07 18.04 -9.57
CA LYS A 99 10.56 17.18 -10.64
C LYS A 99 11.95 16.61 -10.34
N ALA A 100 12.88 17.42 -9.86
CA ALA A 100 14.23 16.99 -9.51
C ALA A 100 14.24 15.87 -8.45
N PHE A 101 13.32 15.92 -7.45
CA PHE A 101 13.17 14.87 -6.47
C PHE A 101 12.67 13.57 -7.12
N ILE A 102 11.68 13.67 -8.01
CA ILE A 102 11.11 12.50 -8.70
C ILE A 102 12.16 11.81 -9.57
N GLU A 103 12.96 12.60 -10.30
CA GLU A 103 14.03 12.10 -11.18
C GLU A 103 15.14 11.35 -10.42
N THR A 104 15.28 11.58 -9.12
CA THR A 104 16.22 10.84 -8.27
C THR A 104 15.53 9.66 -7.57
N ALA A 105 14.39 9.91 -6.93
CA ALA A 105 13.73 8.92 -6.07
C ALA A 105 13.18 7.71 -6.86
N VAL A 106 12.67 7.92 -8.08
CA VAL A 106 12.09 6.82 -8.86
C VAL A 106 13.14 5.82 -9.33
N PRO A 107 14.29 6.23 -9.93
CA PRO A 107 15.36 5.29 -10.23
C PRO A 107 15.89 4.55 -9.00
N ASP A 108 16.00 5.21 -7.84
CA ASP A 108 16.49 4.59 -6.61
C ASP A 108 15.58 3.46 -6.15
N VAL A 109 14.25 3.71 -6.12
CA VAL A 109 13.30 2.67 -5.72
C VAL A 109 13.19 1.55 -6.76
N LEU A 110 13.34 1.86 -8.06
CA LEU A 110 13.36 0.84 -9.11
C LEU A 110 14.53 -0.12 -8.96
N ARG A 111 15.72 0.40 -8.59
CA ARG A 111 16.88 -0.44 -8.26
C ARG A 111 16.65 -1.31 -7.03
N LEU A 112 16.01 -0.74 -6.00
CA LEU A 112 15.65 -1.48 -4.79
C LEU A 112 14.79 -2.70 -5.09
N VAL A 113 13.81 -2.58 -6.00
CA VAL A 113 12.91 -3.68 -6.39
C VAL A 113 13.40 -4.48 -7.61
N GLY A 114 14.61 -4.21 -8.12
CA GLY A 114 15.22 -4.93 -9.25
C GLY A 114 14.55 -4.72 -10.60
N LEU A 115 13.92 -3.56 -10.83
CA LEU A 115 13.15 -3.25 -12.05
C LEU A 115 13.66 -2.03 -12.83
N ASP A 116 14.88 -1.60 -12.59
CA ASP A 116 15.51 -0.47 -13.30
C ASP A 116 15.56 -0.69 -14.82
N HIS A 117 15.84 -1.93 -15.26
CA HIS A 117 15.85 -2.35 -16.67
C HIS A 117 14.46 -2.38 -17.33
N LYS A 118 13.38 -2.34 -16.54
CA LYS A 118 11.95 -2.33 -16.99
C LYS A 118 11.31 -0.95 -16.90
N SER A 119 12.05 0.10 -16.58
CA SER A 119 11.56 1.46 -16.30
C SER A 119 10.57 1.99 -17.35
N ASN A 120 10.83 1.72 -18.64
CA ASN A 120 10.02 2.17 -19.76
C ASN A 120 8.94 1.15 -20.20
N SER A 121 8.85 -0.01 -19.58
CA SER A 121 7.86 -1.04 -19.91
C SER A 121 6.46 -0.64 -19.42
N LEU A 122 5.42 -1.08 -20.13
CA LEU A 122 4.04 -0.99 -19.68
C LEU A 122 3.71 -2.17 -18.74
N PRO A 123 2.73 -2.05 -17.85
CA PRO A 123 2.30 -3.15 -16.98
C PRO A 123 1.96 -4.44 -17.73
N SER A 124 1.40 -4.36 -18.92
CA SER A 124 1.06 -5.52 -19.77
C SER A 124 2.27 -6.34 -20.24
N ALA A 125 3.46 -5.76 -20.19
CA ALA A 125 4.73 -6.44 -20.55
C ALA A 125 5.46 -7.04 -19.33
N LEU A 126 4.82 -7.03 -18.16
CA LEU A 126 5.38 -7.49 -16.88
C LEU A 126 4.71 -8.79 -16.43
N SER A 127 5.47 -9.67 -15.79
CA SER A 127 4.92 -10.79 -15.01
C SER A 127 4.12 -10.28 -13.79
N GLY A 128 3.29 -11.13 -13.19
CA GLY A 128 2.55 -10.78 -11.96
C GLY A 128 3.49 -10.35 -10.81
N GLY A 129 4.60 -11.06 -10.60
CA GLY A 129 5.59 -10.69 -9.60
C GLY A 129 6.27 -9.35 -9.89
N GLU A 130 6.58 -9.05 -11.16
CA GLU A 130 7.11 -7.74 -11.55
C GLU A 130 6.07 -6.62 -11.33
N GLN A 131 4.80 -6.86 -11.66
CA GLN A 131 3.72 -5.90 -11.39
C GLN A 131 3.58 -5.62 -9.90
N GLN A 132 3.67 -6.65 -9.05
CA GLN A 132 3.64 -6.50 -7.61
C GLN A 132 4.84 -5.70 -7.09
N ARG A 133 6.05 -5.94 -7.61
CA ARG A 133 7.24 -5.13 -7.27
C ARG A 133 7.06 -3.66 -7.66
N VAL A 134 6.41 -3.36 -8.78
CA VAL A 134 6.05 -1.97 -9.14
C VAL A 134 5.05 -1.38 -8.14
N ALA A 135 4.04 -2.15 -7.71
CA ALA A 135 3.05 -1.70 -6.71
C ALA A 135 3.72 -1.41 -5.36
N ILE A 136 4.66 -2.25 -4.92
CA ILE A 136 5.46 -2.03 -3.71
C ILE A 136 6.34 -0.78 -3.87
N ALA A 137 7.07 -0.65 -4.96
CA ALA A 137 7.90 0.52 -5.25
C ALA A 137 7.09 1.82 -5.19
N ARG A 138 5.89 1.82 -5.77
CA ARG A 138 4.96 2.95 -5.72
C ARG A 138 4.50 3.25 -4.29
N ALA A 139 4.27 2.22 -3.46
CA ALA A 139 3.84 2.39 -2.08
C ALA A 139 4.94 2.98 -1.19
N VAL A 140 6.22 2.62 -1.42
CA VAL A 140 7.33 3.03 -0.55
C VAL A 140 8.09 4.26 -1.03
N VAL A 141 7.94 4.69 -2.29
CA VAL A 141 8.73 5.79 -2.88
C VAL A 141 8.62 7.12 -2.11
N ASN A 142 7.50 7.37 -1.45
CA ASN A 142 7.31 8.56 -0.61
C ASN A 142 7.80 8.35 0.83
N ARG A 143 8.41 7.21 1.17
CA ARG A 143 8.85 6.85 2.52
C ARG A 143 7.71 6.98 3.54
N PRO A 144 6.65 6.22 3.42
CA PRO A 144 5.50 6.29 4.32
C PRO A 144 5.89 5.90 5.75
N GLU A 145 5.15 6.41 6.73
CA GLU A 145 5.33 6.04 8.14
C GLU A 145 4.68 4.69 8.48
N VAL A 146 3.66 4.30 7.72
CA VAL A 146 3.00 2.98 7.84
C VAL A 146 2.84 2.38 6.45
N LEU A 147 3.23 1.12 6.29
CA LEU A 147 2.99 0.32 5.09
C LEU A 147 1.89 -0.69 5.40
N LEU A 148 0.83 -0.66 4.61
CA LEU A 148 -0.28 -1.61 4.66
C LEU A 148 -0.24 -2.49 3.41
N ALA A 149 -0.32 -3.80 3.59
CA ALA A 149 -0.35 -4.75 2.48
C ALA A 149 -1.56 -5.69 2.62
N ASP A 150 -2.46 -5.65 1.64
CA ASP A 150 -3.63 -6.53 1.57
C ASP A 150 -3.33 -7.70 0.64
N GLU A 151 -3.03 -8.87 1.20
CA GLU A 151 -2.69 -10.11 0.50
C GLU A 151 -1.66 -9.91 -0.64
N PRO A 152 -0.46 -9.34 -0.35
CA PRO A 152 0.49 -8.90 -1.38
C PRO A 152 1.04 -10.02 -2.26
N THR A 153 0.82 -11.28 -1.89
CA THR A 153 1.23 -12.48 -2.62
C THR A 153 0.07 -13.31 -3.14
N GLY A 154 -1.18 -12.91 -2.87
CA GLY A 154 -2.37 -13.72 -3.13
C GLY A 154 -2.61 -14.08 -4.61
N ASN A 155 -2.07 -13.29 -5.55
CA ASN A 155 -2.18 -13.50 -6.99
C ASN A 155 -0.87 -13.98 -7.64
N LEU A 156 0.10 -14.45 -6.85
CA LEU A 156 1.43 -14.82 -7.32
C LEU A 156 1.68 -16.31 -7.17
N ASP A 157 2.55 -16.85 -8.03
CA ASP A 157 3.13 -18.17 -7.87
C ASP A 157 4.05 -18.24 -6.63
N PRO A 158 4.37 -19.46 -6.11
CA PRO A 158 5.16 -19.59 -4.90
C PRO A 158 6.57 -18.98 -4.96
N ALA A 159 7.23 -19.02 -6.12
CA ALA A 159 8.57 -18.45 -6.29
C ALA A 159 8.51 -16.92 -6.21
N SER A 160 7.63 -16.29 -6.97
CA SER A 160 7.37 -14.83 -6.92
C SER A 160 6.92 -14.37 -5.54
N SER A 161 6.10 -15.18 -4.84
CA SER A 161 5.67 -14.88 -3.46
C SER A 161 6.86 -14.81 -2.50
N THR A 162 7.81 -15.75 -2.61
CA THR A 162 9.02 -15.76 -1.78
C THR A 162 9.89 -14.52 -2.07
N GLU A 163 10.05 -14.13 -3.32
CA GLU A 163 10.81 -12.93 -3.70
C GLU A 163 10.16 -11.65 -3.10
N ILE A 164 8.84 -11.53 -3.16
CA ILE A 164 8.11 -10.40 -2.60
C ILE A 164 8.27 -10.33 -1.07
N MET A 165 8.25 -11.46 -0.38
CA MET A 165 8.39 -11.49 1.08
C MET A 165 9.82 -11.18 1.56
N ASN A 166 10.82 -11.28 0.68
CA ASN A 166 12.22 -10.94 0.96
C ASN A 166 12.58 -9.48 0.59
N LEU A 167 11.67 -8.72 0.03
CA LEU A 167 11.84 -7.34 -0.39
C LEU A 167 11.60 -6.36 0.76
#